data_589b56955a0c825f6abe5545e82822e0
#
_entry.id   589b56955a0c825f6abe5545e82822e0
#
_cell.length_a   1.000
_cell.length_b   1.000
_cell.length_c   1.000
_cell.angle_alpha   90.00
_cell.angle_beta   90.00
_cell.angle_gamma   90.00
#
_symmetry.space_group_name_H-M   'P 1'
#
loop_
_entity.id
_entity.type
_entity.pdbx_description
1 polymer ?
#
loop_
_entity_poly.entity_id
_entity_poly.type
_entity_poly.pdbx_seq_one_letter_code
_entity_poly.pdbx_strand_id
1 'polypeptide(L)'
;MNSTSSKSLLLLSESTVESLLKCYDYPHPEKRDEIIEGYDKNHVLRTAKMCTALAIHLGHDEKLVRKYQIACLLHDLGRAGLDQKLFGKIWSWAKTHEIPTRPLEWRNKYPDTQYGYETEAFWDMYSSKLSKIGIKNPNWAKEQVEMRLGYARRLSRLIKKIKPELKAKNIEWTDWMEKVILYYYYPEKMDNAPSWVREFGEILVACEQLEAYSNRTRGKDYYNRGNESFLEAFNYLDNLKNEDRISNKVLSALHCLIAKGSFDDILKEARNGYISEKELEFLRKINIEDNK
;
A
#
# COMPACT_ATOMS: atom_id res chain seq x y z
N MET A 1 24.01 12.68 -26.99
CA MET A 1 22.86 12.12 -26.28
C MET A 1 23.39 11.12 -25.27
N ASN A 2 23.67 11.58 -24.05
CA ASN A 2 24.19 10.71 -22.99
C ASN A 2 23.00 9.91 -22.43
N SER A 3 23.03 8.59 -22.64
CA SER A 3 22.15 7.68 -21.92
C SER A 3 22.55 7.74 -20.45
N THR A 4 21.80 8.48 -19.65
CA THR A 4 21.86 8.39 -18.20
C THR A 4 21.45 6.96 -17.84
N SER A 5 22.44 6.13 -17.56
CA SER A 5 22.29 4.84 -16.90
C SER A 5 21.26 5.02 -15.78
N SER A 6 20.15 4.29 -15.83
CA SER A 6 19.14 4.30 -14.78
C SER A 6 19.82 3.78 -13.50
N LYS A 7 20.29 4.71 -12.67
CA LYS A 7 20.72 4.35 -11.29
C LYS A 7 19.58 3.56 -10.68
N SER A 8 19.88 2.35 -10.22
CA SER A 8 18.90 1.54 -9.48
C SER A 8 18.26 2.42 -8.40
N LEU A 9 16.94 2.60 -8.47
CA LEU A 9 16.17 3.34 -7.45
C LEU A 9 16.09 2.55 -6.13
N LEU A 10 16.78 1.40 -6.06
CA LEU A 10 16.88 0.59 -4.85
C LEU A 10 18.27 0.73 -4.25
N LEU A 11 18.33 0.98 -2.94
CA LEU A 11 19.54 1.08 -2.15
C LEU A 11 19.94 -0.24 -1.48
N LEU A 12 18.99 -1.17 -1.38
CA LEU A 12 19.20 -2.53 -0.86
C LEU A 12 19.76 -3.43 -1.96
N SER A 13 20.51 -4.46 -1.59
CA SER A 13 20.93 -5.50 -2.54
C SER A 13 19.70 -6.27 -3.07
N GLU A 14 19.80 -6.77 -4.30
CA GLU A 14 18.75 -7.57 -4.93
C GLU A 14 18.34 -8.75 -4.05
N SER A 15 19.30 -9.46 -3.49
CA SER A 15 19.05 -10.59 -2.57
C SER A 15 18.28 -10.20 -1.30
N THR A 16 18.53 -8.99 -0.77
CA THR A 16 17.76 -8.46 0.36
C THR A 16 16.33 -8.14 -0.05
N VAL A 17 16.14 -7.49 -1.20
CA VAL A 17 14.81 -7.17 -1.75
C VAL A 17 14.00 -8.43 -1.98
N GLU A 18 14.55 -9.43 -2.69
CA GLU A 18 13.90 -10.71 -2.91
C GLU A 18 13.50 -11.41 -1.60
N SER A 19 14.39 -11.36 -0.62
CA SER A 19 14.13 -11.94 0.70
C SER A 19 12.97 -11.27 1.44
N LEU A 20 12.84 -9.93 1.33
CA LEU A 20 11.72 -9.18 1.90
C LEU A 20 10.41 -9.47 1.14
N LEU A 21 10.46 -9.56 -0.19
CA LEU A 21 9.29 -9.90 -1.00
C LEU A 21 8.79 -11.34 -0.77
N LYS A 22 9.68 -12.27 -0.42
CA LYS A 22 9.28 -13.65 0.00
C LYS A 22 8.44 -13.67 1.27
N CYS A 23 8.50 -12.64 2.13
CA CYS A 23 7.64 -12.55 3.31
C CYS A 23 6.14 -12.45 2.96
N TYR A 24 5.79 -12.10 1.72
CA TYR A 24 4.41 -12.06 1.23
C TYR A 24 3.85 -13.44 0.86
N ASP A 25 4.71 -14.45 0.72
CA ASP A 25 4.30 -15.81 0.44
C ASP A 25 3.69 -16.44 1.69
N TYR A 26 2.52 -17.04 1.53
CA TYR A 26 1.71 -17.47 2.65
C TYR A 26 1.34 -18.95 2.51
N PRO A 27 1.47 -19.77 3.56
CA PRO A 27 1.03 -21.17 3.51
C PRO A 27 -0.46 -21.25 3.23
N HIS A 28 -0.85 -22.11 2.28
CA HIS A 28 -2.27 -22.29 1.98
C HIS A 28 -2.97 -22.97 3.17
N PRO A 29 -4.10 -22.42 3.67
CA PRO A 29 -4.73 -22.89 4.91
C PRO A 29 -5.31 -24.30 4.82
N GLU A 30 -5.64 -24.77 3.61
CA GLU A 30 -6.28 -26.06 3.38
C GLU A 30 -5.38 -27.09 2.68
N LYS A 31 -4.26 -26.67 2.10
CA LYS A 31 -3.36 -27.51 1.32
C LYS A 31 -1.95 -27.43 1.88
N ARG A 32 -1.52 -28.49 2.54
CA ARG A 32 -0.33 -28.53 3.40
C ARG A 32 0.98 -28.06 2.76
N ASP A 33 1.15 -28.28 1.46
CA ASP A 33 2.41 -28.02 0.75
C ASP A 33 2.28 -26.93 -0.32
N GLU A 34 1.12 -26.24 -0.36
CA GLU A 34 0.87 -25.16 -1.31
C GLU A 34 1.15 -23.81 -0.66
N ILE A 35 1.87 -22.97 -1.39
CA ILE A 35 2.12 -21.57 -1.01
C ILE A 35 1.27 -20.66 -1.88
N ILE A 36 0.55 -19.77 -1.26
CA ILE A 36 -0.11 -18.65 -1.94
C ILE A 36 0.96 -17.60 -2.18
N GLU A 37 1.33 -17.40 -3.42
CA GLU A 37 2.30 -16.37 -3.80
C GLU A 37 1.75 -14.99 -3.50
N GLY A 38 2.61 -14.11 -2.96
CA GLY A 38 2.22 -12.76 -2.58
C GLY A 38 1.78 -11.93 -3.78
N TYR A 39 0.51 -11.55 -3.80
CA TYR A 39 -0.12 -10.80 -4.89
C TYR A 39 0.47 -9.40 -5.08
N ASP A 40 0.81 -8.73 -3.99
CA ASP A 40 1.20 -7.32 -3.99
C ASP A 40 2.73 -7.10 -4.20
N LYS A 41 3.55 -8.13 -4.42
CA LYS A 41 5.01 -8.02 -4.57
C LYS A 41 5.46 -6.94 -5.55
N ASN A 42 4.86 -6.90 -6.74
CA ASN A 42 5.21 -5.92 -7.76
C ASN A 42 4.78 -4.50 -7.36
N HIS A 43 3.61 -4.36 -6.72
CA HIS A 43 3.14 -3.08 -6.20
C HIS A 43 4.11 -2.53 -5.16
N VAL A 44 4.44 -3.33 -4.13
CA VAL A 44 5.32 -2.84 -3.06
C VAL A 44 6.72 -2.51 -3.57
N LEU A 45 7.20 -3.23 -4.58
CA LEU A 45 8.49 -2.95 -5.21
C LEU A 45 8.47 -1.61 -5.95
N ARG A 46 7.44 -1.33 -6.76
CA ARG A 46 7.26 -0.06 -7.46
C ARG A 46 7.09 1.11 -6.48
N THR A 47 6.25 0.93 -5.46
CA THR A 47 6.07 1.91 -4.38
C THR A 47 7.38 2.20 -3.66
N ALA A 48 8.15 1.18 -3.28
CA ALA A 48 9.44 1.35 -2.61
C ALA A 48 10.46 2.11 -3.47
N LYS A 49 10.50 1.87 -4.78
CA LYS A 49 11.34 2.62 -5.72
C LYS A 49 10.98 4.12 -5.73
N MET A 50 9.70 4.44 -5.84
CA MET A 50 9.23 5.84 -5.82
C MET A 50 9.50 6.51 -4.48
N CYS A 51 9.20 5.85 -3.37
CA CYS A 51 9.47 6.34 -2.02
C CYS A 51 10.95 6.66 -1.80
N THR A 52 11.84 5.76 -2.27
CA THR A 52 13.28 5.96 -2.17
C THR A 52 13.73 7.19 -2.93
N ALA A 53 13.30 7.34 -4.19
CA ALA A 53 13.65 8.49 -5.01
C ALA A 53 13.12 9.81 -4.43
N LEU A 54 11.88 9.81 -3.93
CA LEU A 54 11.27 10.99 -3.32
C LEU A 54 11.95 11.38 -2.01
N ALA A 55 12.29 10.41 -1.16
CA ALA A 55 13.02 10.66 0.09
C ALA A 55 14.42 11.24 -0.17
N ILE A 56 15.15 10.72 -1.17
CA ILE A 56 16.46 11.28 -1.58
C ILE A 56 16.28 12.70 -2.14
N HIS A 57 15.26 12.94 -2.97
CA HIS A 57 14.96 14.25 -3.53
C HIS A 57 14.66 15.29 -2.45
N LEU A 58 14.03 14.90 -1.35
CA LEU A 58 13.73 15.72 -0.18
C LEU A 58 14.95 15.93 0.75
N GLY A 59 16.10 15.33 0.44
CA GLY A 59 17.36 15.53 1.13
C GLY A 59 17.60 14.63 2.34
N HIS A 60 16.85 13.54 2.48
CA HIS A 60 17.10 12.57 3.55
C HIS A 60 18.41 11.81 3.35
N ASP A 61 19.08 11.52 4.46
CA ASP A 61 20.33 10.74 4.47
C ASP A 61 20.14 9.33 3.88
N GLU A 62 21.07 8.90 3.02
CA GLU A 62 20.98 7.62 2.31
C GLU A 62 20.91 6.40 3.26
N LYS A 63 21.60 6.43 4.41
CA LYS A 63 21.54 5.32 5.37
C LYS A 63 20.15 5.22 6.00
N LEU A 64 19.52 6.37 6.24
CA LEU A 64 18.16 6.44 6.76
C LEU A 64 17.16 5.99 5.68
N VAL A 65 17.34 6.44 4.44
CA VAL A 65 16.51 6.04 3.30
C VAL A 65 16.62 4.53 3.02
N ARG A 66 17.78 3.93 3.20
CA ARG A 66 17.97 2.46 3.12
C ARG A 66 17.11 1.70 4.14
N LYS A 67 17.02 2.18 5.37
CA LYS A 67 16.12 1.61 6.40
C LYS A 67 14.65 1.88 6.04
N TYR A 68 14.34 3.06 5.56
CA TYR A 68 12.99 3.41 5.09
C TYR A 68 12.52 2.50 3.93
N GLN A 69 13.40 2.16 3.00
CA GLN A 69 13.09 1.24 1.90
C GLN A 69 12.64 -0.15 2.40
N ILE A 70 13.18 -0.63 3.54
CA ILE A 70 12.69 -1.87 4.17
C ILE A 70 11.23 -1.73 4.60
N ALA A 71 10.88 -0.60 5.23
CA ALA A 71 9.49 -0.32 5.62
C ALA A 71 8.57 -0.26 4.39
N CYS A 72 8.99 0.42 3.32
CA CYS A 72 8.24 0.49 2.06
C CYS A 72 8.04 -0.89 1.42
N LEU A 73 9.04 -1.78 1.47
CA LEU A 73 8.92 -3.14 0.93
C LEU A 73 8.00 -4.05 1.76
N LEU A 74 7.70 -3.69 3.01
CA LEU A 74 6.85 -4.47 3.92
C LEU A 74 5.52 -3.77 4.23
N HIS A 75 5.23 -2.62 3.62
CA HIS A 75 4.07 -1.80 4.00
C HIS A 75 2.73 -2.52 3.79
N ASP A 76 2.64 -3.40 2.80
CA ASP A 76 1.42 -4.14 2.47
C ASP A 76 1.46 -5.62 2.94
N LEU A 77 2.39 -5.99 3.84
CA LEU A 77 2.52 -7.35 4.36
C LEU A 77 1.22 -7.87 5.01
N GLY A 78 0.37 -6.98 5.48
CA GLY A 78 -0.96 -7.32 5.99
C GLY A 78 -1.85 -8.03 4.97
N ARG A 79 -1.49 -8.03 3.68
CA ARG A 79 -2.19 -8.74 2.61
C ARG A 79 -1.54 -10.06 2.20
N ALA A 80 -0.49 -10.50 2.90
CA ALA A 80 0.07 -11.84 2.66
C ALA A 80 -1.03 -12.92 2.77
N GLY A 81 -1.11 -13.80 1.79
CA GLY A 81 -2.16 -14.81 1.71
C GLY A 81 -3.50 -14.30 1.15
N LEU A 82 -3.51 -13.19 0.43
CA LEU A 82 -4.71 -12.69 -0.21
C LEU A 82 -5.18 -13.68 -1.29
N ASP A 83 -6.37 -14.24 -1.10
CA ASP A 83 -7.10 -15.02 -2.10
C ASP A 83 -8.01 -14.07 -2.89
N GLN A 84 -7.57 -13.69 -4.09
CA GLN A 84 -8.29 -12.72 -4.93
C GLN A 84 -9.75 -13.08 -5.17
N LYS A 85 -10.04 -14.37 -5.41
CA LYS A 85 -11.41 -14.84 -5.71
C LYS A 85 -12.29 -14.72 -4.47
N LEU A 86 -11.79 -15.22 -3.33
CA LEU A 86 -12.53 -15.19 -2.08
C LEU A 86 -12.68 -13.75 -1.56
N PHE A 87 -11.61 -13.00 -1.54
CA PHE A 87 -11.59 -11.59 -1.14
C PHE A 87 -12.54 -10.77 -2.02
N GLY A 88 -12.41 -10.87 -3.35
CA GLY A 88 -13.28 -10.17 -4.29
C GLY A 88 -14.75 -10.54 -4.09
N LYS A 89 -15.06 -11.83 -3.87
CA LYS A 89 -16.42 -12.30 -3.63
C LYS A 89 -17.03 -11.70 -2.35
N ILE A 90 -16.26 -11.68 -1.25
CA ILE A 90 -16.70 -11.11 0.03
C ILE A 90 -16.98 -9.61 -0.14
N TRP A 91 -16.03 -8.86 -0.71
CA TRP A 91 -16.13 -7.40 -0.74
C TRP A 91 -17.05 -6.86 -1.83
N SER A 92 -17.23 -7.58 -2.95
CA SER A 92 -18.28 -7.26 -3.91
C SER A 92 -19.65 -7.46 -3.29
N TRP A 93 -19.85 -8.56 -2.56
CA TRP A 93 -21.09 -8.80 -1.82
C TRP A 93 -21.33 -7.72 -0.76
N ALA A 94 -20.32 -7.38 0.03
CA ALA A 94 -20.44 -6.33 1.05
C ALA A 94 -20.83 -4.97 0.41
N LYS A 95 -20.23 -4.61 -0.72
CA LYS A 95 -20.53 -3.37 -1.45
C LYS A 95 -22.00 -3.34 -1.94
N THR A 96 -22.51 -4.44 -2.51
CA THR A 96 -23.89 -4.51 -2.97
C THR A 96 -24.93 -4.44 -1.84
N HIS A 97 -24.51 -4.66 -0.60
CA HIS A 97 -25.34 -4.56 0.61
C HIS A 97 -25.01 -3.30 1.43
N GLU A 98 -24.26 -2.35 0.86
CA GLU A 98 -23.86 -1.09 1.52
C GLU A 98 -23.19 -1.31 2.89
N ILE A 99 -22.43 -2.40 3.00
CA ILE A 99 -21.66 -2.73 4.20
C ILE A 99 -20.33 -1.98 4.15
N PRO A 100 -19.97 -1.23 5.20
CA PRO A 100 -18.70 -0.52 5.27
C PRO A 100 -17.52 -1.45 5.15
N THR A 101 -16.49 -1.01 4.43
CA THR A 101 -15.30 -1.80 4.15
C THR A 101 -14.03 -1.27 4.79
N ARG A 102 -14.13 -0.11 5.47
CA ARG A 102 -13.04 0.51 6.23
C ARG A 102 -13.39 0.58 7.72
N PRO A 103 -12.40 0.43 8.62
CA PRO A 103 -12.67 0.43 10.07
C PRO A 103 -13.40 1.66 10.57
N LEU A 104 -13.05 2.85 10.09
CA LEU A 104 -13.70 4.09 10.50
C LEU A 104 -15.16 4.15 10.01
N GLU A 105 -15.40 3.85 8.74
CA GLU A 105 -16.75 3.77 8.17
C GLU A 105 -17.60 2.74 8.91
N TRP A 106 -16.97 1.60 9.28
CA TRP A 106 -17.63 0.55 10.06
C TRP A 106 -18.11 1.08 11.41
N ARG A 107 -17.23 1.71 12.19
CA ARG A 107 -17.59 2.26 13.51
C ARG A 107 -18.61 3.39 13.43
N ASN A 108 -18.58 4.20 12.38
CA ASN A 108 -19.60 5.23 12.15
C ASN A 108 -20.99 4.61 11.92
N LYS A 109 -21.07 3.49 11.21
CA LYS A 109 -22.34 2.79 10.94
C LYS A 109 -22.77 1.88 12.09
N TYR A 110 -21.83 1.31 12.81
CA TYR A 110 -22.03 0.37 13.93
C TYR A 110 -21.26 0.85 15.18
N PRO A 111 -21.75 1.92 15.84
CA PRO A 111 -21.02 2.58 16.92
C PRO A 111 -20.78 1.70 18.16
N ASP A 112 -21.59 0.66 18.36
CA ASP A 112 -21.42 -0.29 19.46
C ASP A 112 -20.25 -1.28 19.21
N THR A 113 -19.62 -1.26 18.03
CA THR A 113 -18.47 -2.09 17.75
C THR A 113 -17.26 -1.58 18.52
N GLN A 114 -16.74 -2.38 19.43
CA GLN A 114 -15.52 -2.05 20.15
C GLN A 114 -14.36 -1.84 19.17
N TYR A 115 -13.56 -0.81 19.41
CA TYR A 115 -12.35 -0.53 18.62
C TYR A 115 -11.45 -1.76 18.53
N GLY A 116 -11.15 -2.14 17.30
CA GLY A 116 -10.31 -3.29 17.03
C GLY A 116 -11.04 -4.62 16.87
N TYR A 117 -12.36 -4.65 17.03
CA TYR A 117 -13.19 -5.85 16.86
C TYR A 117 -14.09 -5.80 15.62
N GLU A 118 -13.76 -4.94 14.67
CA GLU A 118 -14.55 -4.74 13.42
C GLU A 118 -14.63 -6.03 12.59
N THR A 119 -13.56 -6.82 12.56
CA THR A 119 -13.53 -8.11 11.84
C THR A 119 -14.46 -9.13 12.49
N GLU A 120 -14.43 -9.21 13.79
CA GLU A 120 -15.28 -10.08 14.60
C GLU A 120 -16.75 -9.70 14.43
N ALA A 121 -17.07 -8.42 14.59
CA ALA A 121 -18.41 -7.89 14.41
C ALA A 121 -18.97 -8.14 12.99
N PHE A 122 -18.13 -7.93 11.94
CA PHE A 122 -18.52 -8.28 10.58
C PHE A 122 -18.87 -9.77 10.46
N TRP A 123 -18.02 -10.63 11.04
CA TRP A 123 -18.20 -12.07 10.94
C TRP A 123 -19.45 -12.54 11.66
N ASP A 124 -19.71 -12.06 12.88
CA ASP A 124 -20.88 -12.38 13.69
C ASP A 124 -22.18 -11.96 13.00
N MET A 125 -22.19 -10.79 12.36
CA MET A 125 -23.37 -10.26 11.65
C MET A 125 -23.64 -10.94 10.30
N TYR A 126 -22.59 -11.36 9.59
CA TYR A 126 -22.72 -11.70 8.17
C TYR A 126 -22.26 -13.11 7.76
N SER A 127 -21.62 -13.88 8.64
CA SER A 127 -21.13 -15.23 8.32
C SER A 127 -22.19 -16.15 7.74
N SER A 128 -23.40 -16.14 8.31
CA SER A 128 -24.55 -16.93 7.82
C SER A 128 -24.95 -16.53 6.38
N LYS A 129 -24.92 -15.23 6.05
CA LYS A 129 -25.24 -14.74 4.69
C LYS A 129 -24.13 -15.09 3.71
N LEU A 130 -22.86 -14.98 4.13
CA LEU A 130 -21.69 -15.38 3.34
C LEU A 130 -21.70 -16.88 3.03
N SER A 131 -22.12 -17.71 3.98
CA SER A 131 -22.28 -19.16 3.77
C SER A 131 -23.30 -19.47 2.68
N LYS A 132 -24.43 -18.73 2.62
CA LYS A 132 -25.46 -18.89 1.58
C LYS A 132 -24.96 -18.59 0.16
N ILE A 133 -23.97 -17.74 0.01
CA ILE A 133 -23.32 -17.47 -1.28
C ILE A 133 -22.11 -18.38 -1.54
N GLY A 134 -21.97 -19.49 -0.76
CA GLY A 134 -20.98 -20.54 -0.99
C GLY A 134 -19.59 -20.24 -0.46
N ILE A 135 -19.45 -19.41 0.57
CA ILE A 135 -18.19 -19.22 1.30
C ILE A 135 -18.13 -20.30 2.40
N LYS A 136 -17.31 -21.34 2.15
CA LYS A 136 -17.34 -22.58 2.95
C LYS A 136 -16.31 -22.64 4.06
N ASN A 137 -15.17 -21.94 3.93
CA ASN A 137 -14.10 -21.94 4.95
C ASN A 137 -14.22 -20.70 5.83
N PRO A 138 -14.80 -20.79 7.03
CA PRO A 138 -15.02 -19.62 7.88
C PRO A 138 -13.71 -18.98 8.35
N ASN A 139 -12.69 -19.78 8.70
CA ASN A 139 -11.43 -19.23 9.20
C ASN A 139 -10.67 -18.47 8.10
N TRP A 140 -10.58 -19.07 6.91
CA TRP A 140 -9.91 -18.44 5.78
C TRP A 140 -10.65 -17.19 5.29
N ALA A 141 -11.99 -17.24 5.24
CA ALA A 141 -12.80 -16.09 4.90
C ALA A 141 -12.67 -14.96 5.93
N LYS A 142 -12.60 -15.28 7.22
CA LYS A 142 -12.36 -14.30 8.28
C LYS A 142 -11.00 -13.61 8.14
N GLU A 143 -9.95 -14.34 7.75
CA GLU A 143 -8.65 -13.73 7.42
C GLU A 143 -8.75 -12.75 6.24
N GLN A 144 -9.54 -13.07 5.21
CA GLN A 144 -9.78 -12.15 4.09
C GLN A 144 -10.56 -10.89 4.52
N VAL A 145 -11.46 -11.01 5.49
CA VAL A 145 -12.14 -9.85 6.11
C VAL A 145 -11.16 -9.01 6.91
N GLU A 146 -10.28 -9.64 7.70
CA GLU A 146 -9.26 -8.96 8.50
C GLU A 146 -8.29 -8.13 7.65
N MET A 147 -8.02 -8.54 6.39
CA MET A 147 -7.18 -7.77 5.46
C MET A 147 -7.75 -6.38 5.12
N ARG A 148 -8.98 -6.07 5.50
CA ARG A 148 -9.55 -4.72 5.40
C ARG A 148 -9.96 -4.15 6.74
N LEU A 149 -10.85 -4.83 7.47
CA LEU A 149 -11.39 -4.31 8.72
C LEU A 149 -10.43 -4.45 9.91
N GLY A 150 -9.45 -5.35 9.82
CA GLY A 150 -8.41 -5.55 10.85
C GLY A 150 -6.99 -5.35 10.34
N TYR A 151 -6.82 -4.65 9.21
CA TYR A 151 -5.55 -4.59 8.49
C TYR A 151 -4.34 -4.26 9.37
N ALA A 152 -4.42 -3.21 10.16
CA ALA A 152 -3.29 -2.78 10.99
C ALA A 152 -2.89 -3.80 12.06
N ARG A 153 -3.88 -4.48 12.66
CA ARG A 153 -3.61 -5.56 13.63
C ARG A 153 -2.95 -6.75 12.95
N ARG A 154 -3.45 -7.14 11.77
CA ARG A 154 -2.86 -8.19 10.96
C ARG A 154 -1.44 -7.85 10.56
N LEU A 155 -1.20 -6.63 10.07
CA LEU A 155 0.12 -6.16 9.70
C LEU A 155 1.10 -6.22 10.87
N SER A 156 0.75 -5.63 12.01
CA SER A 156 1.59 -5.68 13.23
C SER A 156 1.87 -7.13 13.68
N ARG A 157 0.87 -8.02 13.60
CA ARG A 157 1.05 -9.44 13.93
C ARG A 157 2.02 -10.14 12.98
N LEU A 158 1.92 -9.90 11.67
CA LEU A 158 2.80 -10.48 10.67
C LEU A 158 4.22 -9.92 10.76
N ILE A 159 4.39 -8.62 10.95
CA ILE A 159 5.70 -8.00 11.22
C ILE A 159 6.35 -8.64 12.45
N LYS A 160 5.59 -8.78 13.53
CA LYS A 160 6.11 -9.43 14.75
C LYS A 160 6.57 -10.87 14.48
N LYS A 161 5.85 -11.59 13.64
CA LYS A 161 6.19 -12.98 13.24
C LYS A 161 7.51 -13.06 12.46
N ILE A 162 7.76 -12.10 11.54
CA ILE A 162 8.97 -12.13 10.68
C ILE A 162 10.17 -11.43 11.32
N LYS A 163 10.03 -10.65 12.42
CA LYS A 163 11.15 -9.97 13.09
C LYS A 163 12.37 -10.88 13.36
N PRO A 164 12.23 -12.14 13.84
CA PRO A 164 13.36 -13.02 14.03
C PRO A 164 14.12 -13.33 12.74
N GLU A 165 13.41 -13.54 11.63
CA GLU A 165 14.00 -13.79 10.31
C GLU A 165 14.72 -12.57 9.77
N LEU A 166 14.14 -11.37 9.94
CA LEU A 166 14.78 -10.11 9.59
C LEU A 166 16.10 -9.93 10.36
N LYS A 167 16.07 -10.18 11.68
CA LYS A 167 17.27 -10.11 12.53
C LYS A 167 18.36 -11.08 12.10
N ALA A 168 18.00 -12.32 11.75
CA ALA A 168 18.94 -13.32 11.24
C ALA A 168 19.64 -12.89 9.93
N LYS A 169 19.04 -11.99 9.18
CA LYS A 169 19.58 -11.40 7.94
C LYS A 169 20.23 -10.03 8.16
N ASN A 170 20.51 -9.66 9.43
CA ASN A 170 21.01 -8.35 9.81
C ASN A 170 20.12 -7.16 9.37
N ILE A 171 18.81 -7.40 9.24
CA ILE A 171 17.82 -6.36 8.96
C ILE A 171 17.19 -5.94 10.28
N GLU A 172 17.45 -4.70 10.68
CA GLU A 172 16.87 -4.11 11.88
C GLU A 172 15.47 -3.54 11.56
N TRP A 173 14.46 -4.00 12.30
CA TRP A 173 13.12 -3.42 12.30
C TRP A 173 12.94 -2.53 13.54
N THR A 174 12.66 -1.26 13.34
CA THR A 174 12.51 -0.26 14.39
C THR A 174 11.07 0.22 14.51
N ASP A 175 10.70 0.78 15.66
CA ASP A 175 9.32 1.20 15.96
C ASP A 175 8.82 2.32 15.03
N TRP A 176 9.71 3.20 14.57
CA TRP A 176 9.33 4.24 13.63
C TRP A 176 8.91 3.67 12.26
N MET A 177 9.48 2.55 11.82
CA MET A 177 9.06 1.88 10.58
C MET A 177 7.60 1.41 10.68
N GLU A 178 7.19 0.87 11.84
CA GLU A 178 5.81 0.47 12.06
C GLU A 178 4.86 1.68 12.05
N LYS A 179 5.26 2.81 12.64
CA LYS A 179 4.49 4.05 12.56
C LYS A 179 4.32 4.51 11.11
N VAL A 180 5.38 4.49 10.32
CA VAL A 180 5.36 4.89 8.91
C VAL A 180 4.37 4.06 8.10
N ILE A 181 4.43 2.72 8.16
CA ILE A 181 3.54 1.84 7.38
C ILE A 181 2.09 1.85 7.87
N LEU A 182 1.84 2.30 9.10
CA LEU A 182 0.49 2.45 9.64
C LEU A 182 -0.07 3.87 9.49
N TYR A 183 0.71 4.83 9.00
CA TYR A 183 0.32 6.24 8.95
C TYR A 183 -0.99 6.47 8.20
N TYR A 184 -1.21 5.79 7.09
CA TYR A 184 -2.44 5.92 6.32
C TYR A 184 -3.69 5.56 7.13
N TYR A 185 -3.59 4.59 8.03
CA TYR A 185 -4.71 4.09 8.83
C TYR A 185 -4.86 4.81 10.18
N TYR A 186 -3.76 5.26 10.75
CA TYR A 186 -3.68 5.84 12.09
C TYR A 186 -2.74 7.05 12.11
N PRO A 187 -3.09 8.15 11.43
CA PRO A 187 -2.25 9.35 11.38
C PRO A 187 -2.00 9.94 12.78
N GLU A 188 -2.95 9.80 13.71
CA GLU A 188 -2.84 10.25 15.09
C GLU A 188 -1.67 9.62 15.86
N LYS A 189 -1.18 8.47 15.43
CA LYS A 189 0.01 7.85 16.04
C LYS A 189 1.32 8.57 15.71
N MET A 190 1.25 9.55 14.82
CA MET A 190 2.39 10.42 14.46
C MET A 190 2.51 11.67 15.32
N ASP A 191 1.53 12.02 16.17
CA ASP A 191 1.49 13.29 16.91
C ASP A 191 2.74 13.56 17.75
N ASN A 192 3.37 12.50 18.27
CA ASN A 192 4.63 12.58 19.04
C ASN A 192 5.84 12.01 18.30
N ALA A 193 5.74 11.78 16.99
CA ALA A 193 6.86 11.30 16.20
C ALA A 193 7.74 12.46 15.71
N PRO A 194 9.05 12.26 15.55
CA PRO A 194 9.90 13.25 14.88
C PRO A 194 9.35 13.60 13.50
N SER A 195 9.51 14.87 13.09
CA SER A 195 8.97 15.38 11.81
C SER A 195 9.39 14.54 10.59
N TRP A 196 10.62 14.03 10.57
CA TRP A 196 11.10 13.18 9.50
C TRP A 196 10.38 11.82 9.42
N VAL A 197 9.89 11.28 10.56
CA VAL A 197 9.10 10.03 10.58
C VAL A 197 7.73 10.29 9.96
N ARG A 198 7.10 11.41 10.28
CA ARG A 198 5.85 11.84 9.67
C ARG A 198 6.04 12.05 8.17
N GLU A 199 7.10 12.75 7.75
CA GLU A 199 7.41 12.96 6.34
C GLU A 199 7.58 11.64 5.58
N PHE A 200 8.22 10.62 6.17
CA PHE A 200 8.28 9.28 5.58
C PHE A 200 6.90 8.61 5.45
N GLY A 201 6.02 8.80 6.42
CA GLY A 201 4.64 8.34 6.32
C GLY A 201 3.89 9.02 5.17
N GLU A 202 4.03 10.33 5.04
CA GLU A 202 3.43 11.12 3.95
C GLU A 202 3.97 10.71 2.58
N ILE A 203 5.30 10.50 2.46
CA ILE A 203 5.94 9.99 1.23
C ILE A 203 5.37 8.62 0.85
N LEU A 204 5.25 7.70 1.82
CA LEU A 204 4.71 6.37 1.57
C LEU A 204 3.28 6.46 1.06
N VAL A 205 2.42 7.24 1.74
CA VAL A 205 1.02 7.41 1.33
C VAL A 205 0.92 8.02 -0.07
N ALA A 206 1.69 9.05 -0.37
CA ALA A 206 1.68 9.70 -1.67
C ALA A 206 2.08 8.75 -2.81
N CYS A 207 3.17 8.01 -2.64
CA CYS A 207 3.66 7.06 -3.65
C CYS A 207 2.75 5.83 -3.78
N GLU A 208 2.25 5.29 -2.66
CA GLU A 208 1.31 4.17 -2.66
C GLU A 208 0.01 4.52 -3.39
N GLN A 209 -0.58 5.68 -3.11
CA GLN A 209 -1.82 6.08 -3.75
C GLN A 209 -1.61 6.39 -5.23
N LEU A 210 -0.52 7.06 -5.61
CA LEU A 210 -0.19 7.27 -7.01
C LEU A 210 -0.07 5.94 -7.76
N GLU A 211 0.67 4.97 -7.22
CA GLU A 211 0.81 3.65 -7.83
C GLU A 211 -0.53 2.92 -7.88
N ALA A 212 -1.26 2.87 -6.79
CA ALA A 212 -2.52 2.14 -6.69
C ALA A 212 -3.59 2.65 -7.67
N TYR A 213 -3.72 3.97 -7.84
CA TYR A 213 -4.63 4.59 -8.80
C TYR A 213 -4.14 4.52 -10.26
N SER A 214 -2.83 4.38 -10.47
CA SER A 214 -2.23 4.25 -11.80
C SER A 214 -2.17 2.80 -12.29
N ASN A 215 -2.29 1.84 -11.39
CA ASN A 215 -2.01 0.43 -11.64
C ASN A 215 -3.18 -0.26 -12.36
N ARG A 216 -2.95 -0.68 -13.61
CA ARG A 216 -3.88 -1.47 -14.44
C ARG A 216 -3.64 -2.98 -14.34
N THR A 217 -2.54 -3.42 -13.70
CA THR A 217 -2.18 -4.83 -13.59
C THR A 217 -2.93 -5.55 -12.48
N ARG A 218 -3.46 -4.82 -11.50
CA ARG A 218 -4.21 -5.36 -10.35
C ARG A 218 -5.59 -5.94 -10.70
N GLY A 219 -6.07 -5.75 -11.95
CA GLY A 219 -7.38 -6.23 -12.39
C GLY A 219 -8.55 -5.38 -11.90
N LYS A 220 -9.71 -5.54 -12.58
CA LYS A 220 -10.95 -4.79 -12.28
C LYS A 220 -11.64 -5.22 -10.99
N ASP A 221 -11.24 -6.31 -10.43
CA ASP A 221 -11.94 -7.10 -9.42
C ASP A 221 -11.68 -6.66 -7.99
N TYR A 222 -10.50 -6.11 -7.71
CA TYR A 222 -10.04 -5.93 -6.35
C TYR A 222 -10.77 -4.82 -5.58
N TYR A 223 -10.96 -3.66 -6.20
CA TYR A 223 -11.65 -2.51 -5.60
C TYR A 223 -12.88 -2.06 -6.39
N ASN A 224 -13.19 -2.74 -7.50
CA ASN A 224 -14.24 -2.31 -8.42
C ASN A 224 -14.06 -0.84 -8.83
N ARG A 225 -12.81 -0.39 -8.92
CA ARG A 225 -12.45 0.93 -9.42
C ARG A 225 -12.68 0.91 -10.91
N GLY A 226 -13.25 1.99 -11.43
CA GLY A 226 -13.42 2.18 -12.87
C GLY A 226 -12.09 2.29 -13.61
N ASN A 227 -12.07 2.95 -14.74
CA ASN A 227 -10.84 3.20 -15.48
C ASN A 227 -9.92 4.07 -14.62
N GLU A 228 -8.94 3.44 -14.01
CA GLU A 228 -7.94 4.13 -13.20
C GLU A 228 -7.13 5.07 -14.09
N SER A 229 -7.12 6.34 -13.72
CA SER A 229 -6.45 7.40 -14.46
C SER A 229 -5.47 8.17 -13.57
N PHE A 230 -4.47 8.78 -14.19
CA PHE A 230 -3.59 9.68 -13.46
C PHE A 230 -4.34 10.88 -12.87
N LEU A 231 -5.36 11.38 -13.56
CA LEU A 231 -6.20 12.48 -13.06
C LEU A 231 -6.89 12.10 -11.74
N GLU A 232 -7.46 10.89 -11.65
CA GLU A 232 -8.07 10.41 -10.39
C GLU A 232 -7.04 10.24 -9.29
N ALA A 233 -5.82 9.76 -9.63
CA ALA A 233 -4.71 9.68 -8.66
C ALA A 233 -4.38 11.04 -8.07
N PHE A 234 -4.23 12.06 -8.90
CA PHE A 234 -3.87 13.41 -8.44
C PHE A 234 -5.00 14.08 -7.67
N ASN A 235 -6.25 13.97 -8.14
CA ASN A 235 -7.42 14.47 -7.39
C ASN A 235 -7.48 13.84 -5.98
N TYR A 236 -7.13 12.56 -5.87
CA TYR A 236 -7.11 11.90 -4.57
C TYR A 236 -5.95 12.39 -3.69
N LEU A 237 -4.77 12.62 -4.27
CA LEU A 237 -3.63 13.20 -3.54
C LEU A 237 -3.91 14.63 -3.05
N ASP A 238 -4.58 15.45 -3.86
CA ASP A 238 -5.03 16.78 -3.45
C ASP A 238 -6.05 16.73 -2.29
N ASN A 239 -6.97 15.77 -2.31
CA ASN A 239 -7.87 15.57 -1.18
C ASN A 239 -7.09 15.20 0.09
N LEU A 240 -6.10 14.30 0.00
CA LEU A 240 -5.25 13.94 1.14
C LEU A 240 -4.43 15.13 1.66
N LYS A 241 -3.98 16.01 0.77
CA LYS A 241 -3.33 17.27 1.16
C LYS A 241 -4.29 18.18 1.93
N ASN A 242 -5.52 18.34 1.43
CA ASN A 242 -6.55 19.16 2.08
C ASN A 242 -7.00 18.62 3.45
N GLU A 243 -6.80 17.32 3.68
CA GLU A 243 -7.04 16.63 4.96
C GLU A 243 -5.81 16.60 5.88
N ASP A 244 -4.75 17.34 5.57
CA ASP A 244 -3.45 17.32 6.30
C ASP A 244 -2.80 15.92 6.40
N ARG A 245 -3.12 15.04 5.44
CA ARG A 245 -2.55 13.68 5.35
C ARG A 245 -1.26 13.64 4.55
N ILE A 246 -1.02 14.62 3.70
CA ILE A 246 0.20 14.81 2.92
C ILE A 246 0.52 16.31 2.93
N SER A 247 1.75 16.66 3.29
CA SER A 247 2.19 18.06 3.26
C SER A 247 2.36 18.57 1.83
N ASN A 248 2.21 19.89 1.65
CA ASN A 248 2.48 20.53 0.36
C ASN A 248 3.93 20.26 -0.11
N LYS A 249 4.89 20.22 0.82
CA LYS A 249 6.29 19.90 0.54
C LYS A 249 6.45 18.55 -0.16
N VAL A 250 5.82 17.50 0.38
CA VAL A 250 5.88 16.14 -0.18
C VAL A 250 5.17 16.06 -1.53
N LEU A 251 3.98 16.67 -1.64
CA LEU A 251 3.22 16.64 -2.88
C LEU A 251 3.92 17.39 -4.01
N SER A 252 4.44 18.59 -3.75
CA SER A 252 5.19 19.38 -4.75
C SER A 252 6.48 18.68 -5.19
N ALA A 253 7.18 18.00 -4.27
CA ALA A 253 8.36 17.20 -4.62
C ALA A 253 8.00 16.00 -5.50
N LEU A 254 6.87 15.33 -5.20
CA LEU A 254 6.34 14.23 -6.03
C LEU A 254 6.00 14.72 -7.44
N HIS A 255 5.26 15.82 -7.57
CA HIS A 255 4.93 16.45 -8.87
C HIS A 255 6.19 16.81 -9.65
N CYS A 256 7.21 17.38 -8.99
CA CYS A 256 8.48 17.70 -9.61
C CYS A 256 9.17 16.47 -10.22
N LEU A 257 9.24 15.35 -9.50
CA LEU A 257 9.84 14.12 -10.00
C LEU A 257 9.03 13.49 -11.15
N ILE A 258 7.71 13.54 -11.10
CA ILE A 258 6.82 13.07 -12.16
C ILE A 258 7.00 13.93 -13.43
N ALA A 259 6.97 15.24 -13.28
CA ALA A 259 7.15 16.15 -14.42
C ALA A 259 8.51 15.98 -15.10
N LYS A 260 9.55 15.64 -14.35
CA LYS A 260 10.89 15.29 -14.87
C LYS A 260 10.98 13.90 -15.51
N GLY A 261 9.94 13.08 -15.43
CA GLY A 261 9.93 11.71 -15.94
C GLY A 261 10.66 10.69 -15.07
N SER A 262 10.99 11.02 -13.83
CA SER A 262 11.76 10.13 -12.95
C SER A 262 11.03 8.81 -12.64
N PHE A 263 9.71 8.77 -12.81
CA PHE A 263 8.88 7.59 -12.52
C PHE A 263 8.28 6.95 -13.77
N ASP A 264 8.63 7.40 -14.97
CA ASP A 264 8.01 6.92 -16.22
C ASP A 264 8.05 5.41 -16.38
N ASP A 265 9.22 4.79 -16.14
CA ASP A 265 9.37 3.35 -16.28
C ASP A 265 8.55 2.58 -15.24
N ILE A 266 8.49 3.09 -14.01
CA ILE A 266 7.68 2.51 -12.91
C ILE A 266 6.19 2.59 -13.26
N LEU A 267 5.74 3.76 -13.72
CA LEU A 267 4.35 3.98 -14.10
C LEU A 267 3.96 3.20 -15.36
N LYS A 268 4.86 3.06 -16.34
CA LYS A 268 4.66 2.16 -17.49
C LYS A 268 4.50 0.72 -17.05
N GLU A 269 5.37 0.23 -16.17
CA GLU A 269 5.27 -1.12 -15.62
C GLU A 269 3.92 -1.35 -14.94
N ALA A 270 3.44 -0.41 -14.11
CA ALA A 270 2.12 -0.45 -13.48
C ALA A 270 0.96 -0.47 -14.49
N ARG A 271 1.19 -0.07 -15.72
CA ARG A 271 0.19 0.06 -16.81
C ARG A 271 0.41 -0.95 -17.95
N ASN A 272 0.95 -2.12 -17.65
CA ASN A 272 1.24 -3.16 -18.64
C ASN A 272 2.21 -2.70 -19.76
N GLY A 273 3.19 -1.87 -19.41
CA GLY A 273 4.24 -1.40 -20.31
C GLY A 273 3.87 -0.19 -21.18
N TYR A 274 2.64 0.37 -21.05
CA TYR A 274 2.19 1.45 -21.91
C TYR A 274 1.60 2.63 -21.16
N ILE A 275 2.04 3.84 -21.54
CA ILE A 275 1.43 5.13 -21.22
C ILE A 275 1.26 5.88 -22.55
N SER A 276 0.06 6.39 -22.82
CA SER A 276 -0.21 7.15 -24.04
C SER A 276 0.52 8.50 -24.04
N GLU A 277 0.77 9.06 -25.23
CA GLU A 277 1.40 10.38 -25.36
C GLU A 277 0.62 11.48 -24.63
N LYS A 278 -0.72 11.42 -24.68
CA LYS A 278 -1.60 12.34 -23.98
C LYS A 278 -1.44 12.24 -22.46
N GLU A 279 -1.30 11.04 -21.91
CA GLU A 279 -1.05 10.83 -20.48
C GLU A 279 0.37 11.30 -20.09
N LEU A 280 1.37 11.06 -20.91
CA LEU A 280 2.72 11.58 -20.70
C LEU A 280 2.74 13.11 -20.72
N GLU A 281 2.05 13.73 -21.67
CA GLU A 281 1.92 15.19 -21.72
C GLU A 281 1.25 15.75 -20.46
N PHE A 282 0.20 15.11 -19.99
CA PHE A 282 -0.46 15.44 -18.72
C PHE A 282 0.53 15.38 -17.56
N LEU A 283 1.29 14.30 -17.42
CA LEU A 283 2.28 14.14 -16.35
C LEU A 283 3.38 15.20 -16.39
N ARG A 284 3.76 15.71 -17.57
CA ARG A 284 4.77 16.78 -17.71
C ARG A 284 4.24 18.15 -17.31
N LYS A 285 2.94 18.37 -17.38
CA LYS A 285 2.31 19.68 -17.08
C LYS A 285 1.91 19.84 -15.62
N ILE A 286 1.89 18.78 -14.84
CA ILE A 286 1.35 18.77 -13.48
C ILE A 286 2.02 19.77 -12.53
N ASN A 287 3.27 20.12 -12.78
CA ASN A 287 4.03 21.06 -11.94
C ASN A 287 3.79 22.54 -12.30
N ILE A 288 3.03 22.83 -13.37
CA ILE A 288 2.82 24.20 -13.87
C ILE A 288 1.62 24.84 -13.17
N GLU A 289 0.69 24.06 -12.68
CA GLU A 289 -0.55 24.54 -12.06
C GLU A 289 -0.38 24.87 -10.56
N ASP A 290 0.59 24.24 -9.87
CA ASP A 290 0.88 24.51 -8.46
C ASP A 290 1.59 25.87 -8.19
N ASN A 291 2.05 26.56 -9.25
CA ASN A 291 2.75 27.87 -9.17
C ASN A 291 1.87 29.08 -9.57
N LYS A 292 0.57 28.89 -9.71
CA LYS A 292 -0.40 29.96 -9.91
C LYS A 292 -1.30 30.12 -8.71
#